data_361e856e872007a6f6b772965c1d12c8
#
_entry.id   361e856e872007a6f6b772965c1d12c8
#
_cell.length_a   1.000
_cell.length_b   1.000
_cell.length_c   1.000
_cell.angle_alpha   90.00
_cell.angle_beta   90.00
_cell.angle_gamma   90.00
#
_symmetry.space_group_name_H-M   'P 1'
#
loop_
_entity.id
_entity.type
_entity.pdbx_description
1 polymer ?
#
loop_
_entity_poly.entity_id
_entity_poly.type
_entity_poly.pdbx_seq_one_letter_code
_entity_poly.pdbx_strand_id
1 'polypeptide(L)'
;MELFHNRKKELSHDLICNIHDSLLENIDSRKGYRTQDVRVFKANFKSTTWPFVKNDMDLLLKWFKEHEKKLHPFILAVIFHHKIEKIHPFMDGNGRTGRILRNYILLQHDYPPIIITKKNRTKYLTNLHKADECPITKIDNDSYTDLVNFVVTEYSDNYWNIFL
;
A
#
# COMPACT_ATOMS: atom_id res chain seq x y z
N MET A 1 -8.73 -6.45 -15.70
CA MET A 1 -7.70 -5.95 -16.65
C MET A 1 -7.91 -4.50 -17.10
N GLU A 2 -9.09 -3.91 -16.92
CA GLU A 2 -9.38 -2.49 -17.23
C GLU A 2 -8.64 -1.46 -16.37
N LEU A 3 -8.23 -1.82 -15.14
CA LEU A 3 -7.51 -0.93 -14.21
C LEU A 3 -6.21 -0.36 -14.79
N PHE A 4 -5.52 -1.11 -15.62
CA PHE A 4 -4.25 -0.71 -16.23
C PHE A 4 -4.42 0.12 -17.51
N HIS A 5 -5.58 0.07 -18.15
CA HIS A 5 -5.88 0.89 -19.33
C HIS A 5 -6.29 2.32 -18.97
N ASN A 6 -6.78 2.54 -17.74
CA ASN A 6 -7.25 3.85 -17.28
C ASN A 6 -6.34 4.43 -16.18
N ARG A 7 -5.03 4.55 -16.47
CA ARG A 7 -3.97 5.00 -15.55
C ARG A 7 -4.16 6.41 -14.97
N LYS A 8 -5.19 7.14 -15.38
CA LYS A 8 -5.41 8.54 -15.01
C LYS A 8 -6.49 8.75 -13.95
N LYS A 9 -7.06 7.69 -13.37
CA LYS A 9 -8.05 7.86 -12.31
C LYS A 9 -7.36 8.29 -11.03
N GLU A 10 -7.86 9.37 -10.43
CA GLU A 10 -7.42 9.86 -9.13
C GLU A 10 -7.69 8.82 -8.04
N LEU A 11 -6.75 8.69 -7.09
CA LEU A 11 -6.96 7.84 -5.92
C LEU A 11 -8.13 8.37 -5.10
N SER A 12 -9.13 7.52 -4.89
CA SER A 12 -10.35 7.82 -4.17
C SER A 12 -10.83 6.58 -3.39
N HIS A 13 -11.75 6.77 -2.46
CA HIS A 13 -12.40 5.65 -1.76
C HIS A 13 -13.01 4.65 -2.74
N ASP A 14 -13.74 5.15 -3.75
CA ASP A 14 -14.39 4.30 -4.75
C ASP A 14 -13.38 3.47 -5.54
N LEU A 15 -12.27 4.08 -5.97
CA LEU A 15 -11.22 3.34 -6.68
C LEU A 15 -10.60 2.25 -5.79
N ILE A 16 -10.29 2.58 -4.54
CA ILE A 16 -9.69 1.65 -3.57
C ILE A 16 -10.65 0.48 -3.28
N CYS A 17 -11.93 0.76 -3.03
CA CYS A 17 -12.93 -0.26 -2.80
C CYS A 17 -13.18 -1.11 -4.05
N ASN A 18 -13.27 -0.51 -5.24
CA ASN A 18 -13.45 -1.24 -6.49
C ASN A 18 -12.28 -2.18 -6.79
N ILE A 19 -11.04 -1.76 -6.51
CA ILE A 19 -9.86 -2.64 -6.65
C ILE A 19 -9.96 -3.83 -5.70
N HIS A 20 -10.30 -3.58 -4.43
CA HIS A 20 -10.47 -4.62 -3.43
C HIS A 20 -11.58 -5.59 -3.80
N ASP A 21 -12.75 -5.07 -4.17
CA ASP A 21 -13.93 -5.86 -4.48
C ASP A 21 -13.71 -6.75 -5.73
N SER A 22 -13.02 -6.21 -6.75
CA SER A 22 -12.62 -6.99 -7.93
C SER A 22 -11.59 -8.07 -7.59
N LEU A 23 -10.68 -7.78 -6.66
CA LEU A 23 -9.66 -8.74 -6.21
C LEU A 23 -10.26 -9.94 -5.46
N LEU A 24 -11.35 -9.71 -4.73
CA LEU A 24 -12.03 -10.72 -3.92
C LEU A 24 -13.32 -11.23 -4.57
N GLU A 25 -13.59 -10.85 -5.81
CA GLU A 25 -14.71 -11.37 -6.57
C GLU A 25 -14.68 -12.92 -6.55
N ASN A 26 -15.79 -13.55 -6.21
CA ASN A 26 -15.94 -15.00 -6.02
C ASN A 26 -15.18 -15.62 -4.81
N ILE A 27 -14.51 -14.82 -3.98
CA ILE A 27 -13.82 -15.28 -2.75
C ILE A 27 -14.55 -14.79 -1.51
N ASP A 28 -14.93 -13.51 -1.49
CA ASP A 28 -15.59 -12.86 -0.37
C ASP A 28 -16.69 -11.93 -0.90
N SER A 29 -17.90 -12.08 -0.35
CA SER A 29 -19.04 -11.26 -0.74
C SER A 29 -19.08 -9.90 -0.03
N ARG A 30 -18.24 -9.69 0.98
CA ARG A 30 -18.19 -8.42 1.74
C ARG A 30 -17.59 -7.32 0.88
N LYS A 31 -18.28 -6.20 0.81
CA LYS A 31 -17.92 -5.04 -0.01
C LYS A 31 -17.53 -3.85 0.86
N GLY A 32 -16.62 -3.01 0.36
CA GLY A 32 -16.21 -1.78 1.02
C GLY A 32 -15.40 -1.99 2.30
N TYR A 33 -15.28 -0.93 3.09
CA TYR A 33 -14.51 -0.97 4.32
C TYR A 33 -15.19 -1.81 5.40
N ARG A 34 -14.39 -2.41 6.27
CA ARG A 34 -14.87 -3.25 7.36
C ARG A 34 -15.69 -2.47 8.39
N THR A 35 -16.65 -3.16 8.98
CA THR A 35 -17.55 -2.66 10.01
C THR A 35 -17.33 -3.31 11.38
N GLN A 36 -16.21 -4.01 11.55
CA GLN A 36 -15.79 -4.62 12.80
C GLN A 36 -14.26 -4.66 12.90
N ASP A 37 -13.74 -4.84 14.10
CA ASP A 37 -12.31 -4.93 14.32
C ASP A 37 -11.74 -6.25 13.80
N VAL A 38 -10.51 -6.17 13.31
CA VAL A 38 -9.74 -7.31 12.81
C VAL A 38 -8.41 -7.40 13.56
N ARG A 39 -7.90 -8.61 13.65
CA ARG A 39 -6.55 -8.85 14.17
C ARG A 39 -5.61 -9.12 13.00
N VAL A 40 -4.58 -8.30 12.88
CA VAL A 40 -3.53 -8.52 11.89
C VAL A 40 -2.58 -9.59 12.40
N PHE A 41 -2.56 -10.73 11.70
CA PHE A 41 -1.75 -11.87 12.15
C PHE A 41 -0.26 -11.57 11.99
N LYS A 42 0.52 -11.82 13.05
CA LYS A 42 1.98 -11.54 13.13
C LYS A 42 2.37 -10.06 13.00
N ALA A 43 1.45 -9.14 13.17
CA ALA A 43 1.79 -7.72 13.25
C ALA A 43 2.06 -7.31 14.71
N ASN A 44 3.00 -6.38 14.89
CA ASN A 44 3.34 -5.80 16.20
C ASN A 44 2.56 -4.50 16.47
N PHE A 45 1.65 -4.12 15.58
CA PHE A 45 0.80 -2.93 15.71
C PHE A 45 -0.68 -3.31 15.83
N LYS A 46 -1.45 -2.39 16.38
CA LYS A 46 -2.92 -2.44 16.37
C LYS A 46 -3.43 -1.67 15.16
N SER A 47 -4.18 -2.35 14.28
CA SER A 47 -4.85 -1.67 13.17
C SER A 47 -5.86 -0.64 13.68
N THR A 48 -6.24 0.30 12.83
CA THR A 48 -7.28 1.30 13.14
C THR A 48 -8.55 0.61 13.66
N THR A 49 -9.13 1.12 14.76
CA THR A 49 -10.41 0.64 15.27
C THR A 49 -11.51 0.92 14.26
N TRP A 50 -12.41 -0.04 14.01
CA TRP A 50 -13.34 -0.02 12.87
C TRP A 50 -14.16 1.28 12.69
N PRO A 51 -14.64 1.98 13.72
CA PRO A 51 -15.41 3.22 13.51
C PRO A 51 -14.59 4.35 12.89
N PHE A 52 -13.26 4.28 13.02
CA PHE A 52 -12.32 5.29 12.53
C PHE A 52 -11.67 4.94 11.19
N VAL A 53 -11.96 3.77 10.63
CA VAL A 53 -11.34 3.32 9.37
C VAL A 53 -11.57 4.32 8.24
N LYS A 54 -12.80 4.79 8.08
CA LYS A 54 -13.11 5.78 7.03
C LYS A 54 -12.36 7.09 7.27
N ASN A 55 -12.32 7.58 8.50
CA ASN A 55 -11.55 8.79 8.88
C ASN A 55 -10.07 8.66 8.56
N ASP A 56 -9.46 7.54 8.90
CA ASP A 56 -8.03 7.31 8.64
C ASP A 56 -7.76 7.16 7.14
N MET A 57 -8.70 6.61 6.38
CA MET A 57 -8.62 6.59 4.92
C MET A 57 -8.77 7.99 4.31
N ASP A 58 -9.64 8.85 4.85
CA ASP A 58 -9.73 10.27 4.46
C ASP A 58 -8.40 10.99 4.71
N LEU A 59 -7.80 10.78 5.89
CA LEU A 59 -6.48 11.33 6.24
C LEU A 59 -5.37 10.81 5.30
N LEU A 60 -5.39 9.54 4.95
CA LEU A 60 -4.43 8.95 4.01
C LEU A 60 -4.56 9.55 2.61
N LEU A 61 -5.78 9.70 2.09
CA LEU A 61 -6.01 10.31 0.78
C LEU A 61 -5.62 11.79 0.76
N LYS A 62 -5.89 12.53 1.84
CA LYS A 62 -5.42 13.91 2.01
C LYS A 62 -3.89 13.96 2.03
N TRP A 63 -3.25 13.10 2.83
CA TRP A 63 -1.79 12.98 2.88
C TRP A 63 -1.21 12.70 1.48
N PHE A 64 -1.81 11.80 0.72
CA PHE A 64 -1.38 11.48 -0.64
C PHE A 64 -1.40 12.72 -1.54
N LYS A 65 -2.51 13.47 -1.59
CA LYS A 65 -2.65 14.70 -2.39
C LYS A 65 -1.62 15.77 -2.01
N GLU A 66 -1.31 15.91 -0.72
CA GLU A 66 -0.33 16.88 -0.24
C GLU A 66 1.11 16.53 -0.63
N HIS A 67 1.40 15.25 -0.86
CA HIS A 67 2.75 14.74 -1.11
C HIS A 67 2.98 14.26 -2.55
N GLU A 68 1.94 14.06 -3.33
CA GLU A 68 2.01 13.54 -4.70
C GLU A 68 2.98 14.31 -5.60
N LYS A 69 3.06 15.64 -5.44
CA LYS A 69 3.96 16.50 -6.22
C LYS A 69 5.28 16.83 -5.51
N LYS A 70 5.47 16.37 -4.28
CA LYS A 70 6.64 16.69 -3.44
C LYS A 70 7.60 15.53 -3.29
N LEU A 71 7.08 14.31 -3.27
CA LEU A 71 7.87 13.10 -3.12
C LEU A 71 8.15 12.45 -4.48
N HIS A 72 9.29 11.79 -4.56
CA HIS A 72 9.55 10.89 -5.68
C HIS A 72 8.46 9.79 -5.73
N PRO A 73 7.89 9.46 -6.90
CA PRO A 73 6.76 8.53 -7.01
C PRO A 73 7.00 7.17 -6.35
N PHE A 74 8.23 6.69 -6.41
CA PHE A 74 8.62 5.44 -5.77
C PHE A 74 8.48 5.49 -4.24
N ILE A 75 8.99 6.56 -3.62
CA ILE A 75 8.89 6.79 -2.16
C ILE A 75 7.42 6.96 -1.77
N LEU A 76 6.68 7.76 -2.51
CA LEU A 76 5.25 7.98 -2.32
C LEU A 76 4.47 6.65 -2.31
N ALA A 77 4.71 5.79 -3.30
CA ALA A 77 4.04 4.50 -3.46
C ALA A 77 4.36 3.53 -2.31
N VAL A 78 5.62 3.49 -1.87
CA VAL A 78 6.06 2.62 -0.76
C VAL A 78 5.45 3.07 0.56
N ILE A 79 5.46 4.37 0.85
CA ILE A 79 4.89 4.93 2.08
C ILE A 79 3.36 4.77 2.08
N PHE A 80 2.68 5.04 0.97
CA PHE A 80 1.24 4.85 0.83
C PHE A 80 0.84 3.39 1.11
N HIS A 81 1.59 2.44 0.55
CA HIS A 81 1.36 1.02 0.82
C HIS A 81 1.46 0.68 2.31
N HIS A 82 2.52 1.14 3.01
CA HIS A 82 2.65 0.91 4.44
C HIS A 82 1.47 1.50 5.23
N LYS A 83 1.06 2.75 4.92
CA LYS A 83 -0.04 3.41 5.62
C LYS A 83 -1.38 2.68 5.44
N ILE A 84 -1.67 2.14 4.26
CA ILE A 84 -2.88 1.35 4.02
C ILE A 84 -2.84 0.00 4.76
N GLU A 85 -1.66 -0.63 4.84
CA GLU A 85 -1.48 -1.85 5.65
C GLU A 85 -1.70 -1.57 7.14
N LYS A 86 -1.26 -0.43 7.64
CA LYS A 86 -1.45 -0.01 9.03
C LYS A 86 -2.92 0.27 9.35
N ILE A 87 -3.65 0.97 8.48
CA ILE A 87 -5.09 1.20 8.64
C ILE A 87 -5.86 -0.13 8.61
N HIS A 88 -5.46 -1.04 7.71
CA HIS A 88 -6.08 -2.33 7.49
C HIS A 88 -7.59 -2.23 7.22
N PRO A 89 -7.99 -1.51 6.14
CA PRO A 89 -9.36 -1.04 5.98
C PRO A 89 -10.38 -2.13 5.64
N PHE A 90 -9.97 -3.33 5.27
CA PHE A 90 -10.86 -4.41 4.84
C PHE A 90 -10.84 -5.60 5.79
N MET A 91 -11.84 -6.47 5.68
CA MET A 91 -11.92 -7.71 6.49
C MET A 91 -10.85 -8.73 6.08
N ASP A 92 -10.52 -8.80 4.79
CA ASP A 92 -9.45 -9.60 4.19
C ASP A 92 -8.88 -8.86 2.97
N GLY A 93 -7.80 -9.38 2.39
CA GLY A 93 -7.25 -8.85 1.14
C GLY A 93 -6.43 -7.56 1.26
N ASN A 94 -6.25 -7.00 2.46
CA ASN A 94 -5.52 -5.74 2.66
C ASN A 94 -4.14 -5.75 2.01
N GLY A 95 -3.32 -6.77 2.28
CA GLY A 95 -1.98 -6.89 1.69
C GLY A 95 -1.97 -7.01 0.17
N ARG A 96 -2.96 -7.67 -0.42
CA ARG A 96 -3.12 -7.76 -1.89
C ARG A 96 -3.50 -6.40 -2.46
N THR A 97 -4.52 -5.78 -1.90
CA THR A 97 -5.02 -4.46 -2.29
C THR A 97 -3.93 -3.39 -2.15
N GLY A 98 -3.22 -3.35 -1.04
CA GLY A 98 -2.13 -2.41 -0.81
C GLY A 98 -1.00 -2.53 -1.85
N ARG A 99 -0.61 -3.76 -2.22
CA ARG A 99 0.39 -3.97 -3.28
C ARG A 99 -0.10 -3.54 -4.65
N ILE A 100 -1.37 -3.77 -4.98
CA ILE A 100 -1.96 -3.29 -6.25
C ILE A 100 -1.96 -1.76 -6.27
N LEU A 101 -2.39 -1.10 -5.19
CA LEU A 101 -2.42 0.35 -5.09
C LEU A 101 -1.01 0.97 -5.18
N ARG A 102 -0.02 0.37 -4.52
CA ARG A 102 1.38 0.78 -4.66
C ARG A 102 1.82 0.74 -6.12
N ASN A 103 1.56 -0.36 -6.81
CA ASN A 103 1.92 -0.51 -8.20
C ASN A 103 1.09 0.38 -9.13
N TYR A 104 -0.16 0.66 -8.78
CA TYR A 104 -1.00 1.62 -9.49
C TYR A 104 -0.40 3.04 -9.44
N ILE A 105 0.04 3.50 -8.26
CA ILE A 105 0.73 4.79 -8.10
C ILE A 105 1.98 4.86 -8.99
N LEU A 106 2.79 3.81 -9.01
CA LEU A 106 3.98 3.75 -9.86
C LEU A 106 3.64 3.85 -11.35
N LEU A 107 2.64 3.10 -11.79
CA LEU A 107 2.20 3.10 -13.19
C LEU A 107 1.61 4.44 -13.64
N GLN A 108 1.01 5.23 -12.71
CA GLN A 108 0.57 6.59 -13.00
C GLN A 108 1.74 7.54 -13.34
N HIS A 109 2.93 7.19 -12.89
CA HIS A 109 4.17 7.95 -13.10
C HIS A 109 5.14 7.25 -14.06
N ASP A 110 4.64 6.30 -14.86
CA ASP A 110 5.42 5.54 -15.86
C ASP A 110 6.55 4.68 -15.29
N TYR A 111 6.49 4.34 -14.00
CA TYR A 111 7.39 3.37 -13.38
C TYR A 111 6.82 1.95 -13.48
N PRO A 112 7.66 0.94 -13.75
CA PRO A 112 7.27 -0.47 -13.67
C PRO A 112 6.84 -0.88 -12.26
N PRO A 113 6.03 -1.95 -12.12
CA PRO A 113 5.54 -2.41 -10.83
C PRO A 113 6.66 -3.01 -9.96
N ILE A 114 6.60 -2.79 -8.65
CA ILE A 114 7.47 -3.45 -7.67
C ILE A 114 7.03 -4.90 -7.48
N ILE A 115 7.98 -5.82 -7.60
CA ILE A 115 7.80 -7.24 -7.33
C ILE A 115 8.67 -7.62 -6.14
N ILE A 116 8.08 -8.14 -5.07
CA ILE A 116 8.81 -8.72 -3.94
C ILE A 116 8.77 -10.23 -4.07
N THR A 117 9.92 -10.84 -4.25
CA THR A 117 10.03 -12.30 -4.43
C THR A 117 9.65 -13.04 -3.13
N LYS A 118 9.20 -14.28 -3.27
CA LYS A 118 8.87 -15.13 -2.11
C LYS A 118 10.06 -15.29 -1.15
N LYS A 119 11.28 -15.37 -1.69
CA LYS A 119 12.53 -15.48 -0.94
C LYS A 119 12.73 -14.29 0.00
N ASN A 120 12.39 -13.08 -0.44
CA ASN A 120 12.64 -11.84 0.26
C ASN A 120 11.42 -11.33 1.06
N ARG A 121 10.31 -12.09 1.05
CA ARG A 121 9.05 -11.71 1.71
C ARG A 121 9.23 -11.44 3.21
N THR A 122 9.95 -12.29 3.93
CA THR A 122 10.16 -12.10 5.38
C THR A 122 10.93 -10.82 5.66
N LYS A 123 12.01 -10.56 4.92
CA LYS A 123 12.81 -9.33 5.03
C LYS A 123 11.98 -8.08 4.73
N TYR A 124 11.14 -8.16 3.69
CA TYR A 124 10.19 -7.09 3.37
C TYR A 124 9.24 -6.78 4.54
N LEU A 125 8.61 -7.79 5.12
CA LEU A 125 7.71 -7.62 6.26
C LEU A 125 8.42 -7.05 7.49
N THR A 126 9.65 -7.48 7.77
CA THR A 126 10.46 -6.92 8.86
C THR A 126 10.69 -5.41 8.67
N ASN A 127 11.06 -4.98 7.46
CA ASN A 127 11.26 -3.55 7.18
C ASN A 127 9.95 -2.77 7.19
N LEU A 128 8.84 -3.38 6.75
CA LEU A 128 7.51 -2.77 6.83
C LEU A 128 7.14 -2.50 8.30
N HIS A 129 7.37 -3.47 9.19
CA HIS A 129 7.06 -3.33 10.62
C HIS A 129 7.92 -2.30 11.37
N LYS A 130 9.12 -1.99 10.88
CA LYS A 130 9.92 -0.89 11.46
C LYS A 130 9.24 0.48 11.32
N ALA A 131 8.43 0.64 10.27
CA ALA A 131 7.69 1.87 10.03
C ALA A 131 6.34 1.96 10.78
N ASP A 132 5.94 0.92 11.52
CA ASP A 132 4.60 0.84 12.13
C ASP A 132 4.33 1.92 13.19
N GLU A 133 5.35 2.49 13.81
CA GLU A 133 5.19 3.57 14.78
C GLU A 133 4.91 4.93 14.12
N CYS A 134 5.25 5.09 12.83
CA CYS A 134 5.03 6.34 12.12
C CYS A 134 3.53 6.63 11.97
N PRO A 135 3.02 7.83 12.38
CA PRO A 135 1.62 8.19 12.22
C PRO A 135 1.18 8.24 10.76
N ILE A 136 -0.12 8.00 10.50
CA ILE A 136 -0.68 8.01 9.14
C ILE A 136 -0.46 9.34 8.42
N THR A 137 -0.53 10.46 9.14
CA THR A 137 -0.43 11.82 8.59
C THR A 137 1.01 12.34 8.49
N LYS A 138 2.00 11.62 9.01
CA LYS A 138 3.41 12.08 9.05
C LYS A 138 4.31 11.22 8.15
N ILE A 139 5.44 11.78 7.79
CA ILE A 139 6.59 11.06 7.26
C ILE A 139 7.70 11.21 8.31
N ASP A 140 8.19 10.10 8.78
CA ASP A 140 9.40 10.02 9.56
C ASP A 140 10.46 9.34 8.70
N ASN A 141 11.48 10.07 8.32
CA ASN A 141 12.53 9.57 7.43
C ASN A 141 13.24 8.36 8.02
N ASP A 142 13.52 8.38 9.32
CA ASP A 142 14.24 7.28 9.98
C ASP A 142 13.42 5.98 9.92
N SER A 143 12.11 6.08 10.17
CA SER A 143 11.20 4.93 10.10
C SER A 143 11.06 4.33 8.70
N TYR A 144 11.16 5.15 7.64
CA TYR A 144 10.95 4.67 6.26
C TYR A 144 12.24 4.34 5.51
N THR A 145 13.40 4.79 5.97
CA THR A 145 14.68 4.61 5.25
C THR A 145 14.97 3.15 4.94
N ASP A 146 14.87 2.27 5.92
CA ASP A 146 15.14 0.84 5.74
C ASP A 146 14.17 0.19 4.76
N LEU A 147 12.87 0.53 4.86
CA LEU A 147 11.84 0.00 3.97
C LEU A 147 12.07 0.47 2.52
N VAL A 148 12.32 1.75 2.32
CA VAL A 148 12.56 2.33 0.99
C VAL A 148 13.82 1.74 0.38
N ASN A 149 14.95 1.70 1.10
CA ASN A 149 16.20 1.14 0.61
C ASN A 149 16.05 -0.34 0.23
N PHE A 150 15.37 -1.12 1.06
CA PHE A 150 15.10 -2.52 0.74
C PHE A 150 14.29 -2.66 -0.55
N VAL A 151 13.21 -1.88 -0.70
CA VAL A 151 12.33 -1.97 -1.88
C VAL A 151 13.04 -1.45 -3.14
N VAL A 152 13.91 -0.42 -3.03
CA VAL A 152 14.74 0.06 -4.14
C VAL A 152 15.72 -1.02 -4.61
N THR A 153 16.37 -1.71 -3.67
CA THR A 153 17.28 -2.81 -4.00
C THR A 153 16.55 -3.94 -4.73
N GLU A 154 15.42 -4.40 -4.19
CA GLU A 154 14.59 -5.43 -4.83
C GLU A 154 14.13 -5.00 -6.24
N TYR A 155 13.73 -3.74 -6.39
CA TYR A 155 13.31 -3.19 -7.67
C TYR A 155 14.48 -3.21 -8.68
N SER A 156 15.64 -2.70 -8.30
CA SER A 156 16.83 -2.69 -9.14
C SER A 156 17.24 -4.11 -9.56
N ASP A 157 17.33 -5.04 -8.61
CA ASP A 157 17.71 -6.42 -8.88
C ASP A 157 16.74 -7.12 -9.83
N ASN A 158 15.43 -6.90 -9.67
CA ASN A 158 14.42 -7.52 -10.52
C ASN A 158 14.47 -7.00 -11.97
N TYR A 159 14.73 -5.71 -12.17
CA TYR A 159 14.72 -5.11 -13.51
C TYR A 159 16.08 -5.15 -14.19
N TRP A 160 17.17 -5.04 -13.43
CA TRP A 160 18.52 -5.17 -13.98
C TRP A 160 18.75 -6.53 -14.65
N ASN A 161 18.28 -7.59 -14.03
CA ASN A 161 18.40 -8.95 -14.55
C ASN A 161 17.54 -9.23 -15.81
N ILE A 162 16.66 -8.31 -16.21
CA ILE A 162 15.89 -8.41 -17.45
C ILE A 162 16.68 -7.89 -18.64
N PHE A 163 17.66 -7.00 -18.40
CA PHE A 163 18.45 -6.33 -19.44
C PHE A 163 19.85 -6.93 -19.61
N LEU A 164 20.23 -7.93 -18.80
CA LEU A 164 21.45 -8.72 -18.93
C LEU A 164 21.15 -10.11 -19.48
#